data_5aab89c8f0c96d92d46b724cfd1e62c6
#
_entry.id   5aab89c8f0c96d92d46b724cfd1e62c6
#
_cell.length_a   1.000
_cell.length_b   1.000
_cell.length_c   1.000
_cell.angle_alpha   90.00
_cell.angle_beta   90.00
_cell.angle_gamma   90.00
#
_symmetry.space_group_name_H-M   'P 1'
#
loop_
_entity.id
_entity.type
_entity.pdbx_description
1 polymer ?
#
loop_
_entity_poly.entity_id
_entity_poly.type
_entity_poly.pdbx_seq_one_letter_code
_entity_poly.pdbx_strand_id
1 'polypeptide(L)'
;MTRCSHLDTIAVTELPEEVAGCEDCLREGGVWLHLRICLACGHVGCCDDSPNRHARAHASAEHPIIRSLEEGEDWCYCFADDVGMRIPQVKGRTRIPPSPML
;
A
#
# COMPACT_ATOMS: atom_id res chain seq x y z
N MET A 1 15.59 -11.68 12.61
CA MET A 1 14.80 -10.60 12.01
C MET A 1 14.43 -10.98 10.58
N THR A 2 13.17 -10.90 10.27
CA THR A 2 12.66 -11.33 8.97
C THR A 2 12.63 -10.16 8.00
N ARG A 3 13.28 -10.31 6.85
CA ARG A 3 13.25 -9.33 5.77
C ARG A 3 13.06 -10.04 4.46
N CYS A 4 12.36 -9.38 3.54
CA CYS A 4 12.23 -9.93 2.21
C CYS A 4 13.47 -9.60 1.37
N SER A 5 13.65 -10.33 0.28
CA SER A 5 14.78 -10.13 -0.62
C SER A 5 14.54 -9.04 -1.66
N HIS A 6 13.44 -8.28 -1.53
CA HIS A 6 13.00 -7.33 -2.55
C HIS A 6 13.13 -5.86 -2.13
N LEU A 7 13.91 -5.57 -1.10
CA LEU A 7 14.04 -4.19 -0.61
C LEU A 7 14.62 -3.24 -1.65
N ASP A 8 15.34 -3.75 -2.63
CA ASP A 8 15.91 -2.94 -3.71
C ASP A 8 14.87 -2.44 -4.70
N THR A 9 13.62 -2.93 -4.63
CA THR A 9 12.54 -2.42 -5.48
C THR A 9 11.93 -1.13 -4.95
N ILE A 10 12.26 -0.74 -3.71
CA ILE A 10 11.66 0.44 -3.08
C ILE A 10 12.20 1.70 -3.70
N ALA A 11 11.30 2.54 -4.22
CA ALA A 11 11.61 3.85 -4.76
C ALA A 11 10.89 4.95 -4.00
N VAL A 12 9.77 4.62 -3.32
CA VAL A 12 9.00 5.58 -2.54
C VAL A 12 9.54 5.58 -1.10
N THR A 13 10.27 6.63 -0.73
CA THR A 13 10.82 6.77 0.61
C THR A 13 10.15 7.90 1.39
N GLU A 14 9.28 8.67 0.74
CA GLU A 14 8.53 9.72 1.38
C GLU A 14 7.07 9.59 0.96
N LEU A 15 6.18 9.40 1.93
CA LEU A 15 4.78 9.19 1.65
C LEU A 15 4.13 10.47 1.15
N PRO A 16 3.13 10.39 0.26
CA PRO A 16 2.41 11.58 -0.19
C PRO A 16 1.65 12.22 0.97
N GLU A 17 1.44 13.53 0.92
CA GLU A 17 0.70 14.24 1.97
C GLU A 17 -0.75 13.78 2.06
N GLU A 18 -1.35 13.48 0.90
CA GLU A 18 -2.74 13.01 0.86
C GLU A 18 -3.00 12.21 -0.40
N VAL A 19 -4.03 11.38 -0.34
CA VAL A 19 -4.49 10.59 -1.47
C VAL A 19 -6.00 10.66 -1.53
N ALA A 20 -6.56 10.46 -2.72
CA ALA A 20 -8.01 10.51 -2.92
C ALA A 20 -8.71 9.19 -2.60
N GLY A 21 -7.96 8.10 -2.51
CA GLY A 21 -8.51 6.77 -2.25
C GLY A 21 -7.81 5.72 -3.06
N CYS A 22 -8.43 4.56 -3.20
CA CYS A 22 -7.93 3.51 -4.07
C CYS A 22 -8.04 3.97 -5.52
N GLU A 23 -6.92 4.08 -6.21
CA GLU A 23 -6.92 4.62 -7.59
C GLU A 23 -7.79 3.80 -8.53
N ASP A 24 -7.74 2.48 -8.40
CA ASP A 24 -8.52 1.61 -9.27
C ASP A 24 -10.02 1.65 -8.92
N CYS A 25 -10.36 1.70 -7.62
CA CYS A 25 -11.75 1.83 -7.21
C CYS A 25 -12.35 3.14 -7.68
N LEU A 26 -11.59 4.23 -7.59
CA LEU A 26 -12.07 5.54 -8.06
C LEU A 26 -12.35 5.51 -9.56
N ARG A 27 -11.51 4.83 -10.33
CA ARG A 27 -11.71 4.72 -11.78
C ARG A 27 -12.88 3.80 -12.13
N GLU A 28 -13.08 2.73 -11.35
CA GLU A 28 -14.06 1.68 -11.69
C GLU A 28 -15.39 1.83 -10.97
N GLY A 29 -15.50 2.80 -10.06
CA GLY A 29 -16.72 2.96 -9.25
C GLY A 29 -16.81 1.97 -8.09
N GLY A 30 -15.69 1.38 -7.68
CA GLY A 30 -15.67 0.43 -6.56
C GLY A 30 -15.57 1.11 -5.20
N VAL A 31 -15.58 0.30 -4.15
CA VAL A 31 -15.43 0.76 -2.78
C VAL A 31 -14.26 0.03 -2.12
N TRP A 32 -13.70 0.62 -1.07
CA TRP A 32 -12.54 0.06 -0.38
C TRP A 32 -12.70 0.18 1.12
N LEU A 33 -12.02 -0.71 1.86
CA LEU A 33 -11.99 -0.65 3.32
C LEU A 33 -10.77 0.14 3.80
N HIS A 34 -9.58 -0.32 3.46
CA HIS A 34 -8.32 0.33 3.84
C HIS A 34 -7.42 0.51 2.62
N LEU A 35 -6.43 1.40 2.76
CA LEU A 35 -5.55 1.76 1.64
C LEU A 35 -4.12 1.31 1.85
N ARG A 36 -3.47 0.94 0.74
CA ARG A 36 -2.07 0.52 0.70
C ARG A 36 -1.37 1.23 -0.45
N ILE A 37 -0.11 1.59 -0.25
CA ILE A 37 0.68 2.23 -1.30
C ILE A 37 1.79 1.28 -1.76
N CYS A 38 1.97 1.17 -3.08
CA CYS A 38 3.07 0.41 -3.67
C CYS A 38 4.35 1.20 -3.49
N LEU A 39 5.34 0.63 -2.82
CA LEU A 39 6.60 1.33 -2.56
C LEU A 39 7.52 1.39 -3.78
N ALA A 40 7.19 0.68 -4.86
CA ALA A 40 7.96 0.77 -6.10
C ALA A 40 7.54 1.96 -6.96
N CYS A 41 6.24 2.26 -7.03
CA CYS A 41 5.74 3.30 -7.94
C CYS A 41 4.77 4.29 -7.34
N GLY A 42 4.31 4.09 -6.11
CA GLY A 42 3.38 5.02 -5.46
C GLY A 42 1.91 4.78 -5.77
N HIS A 43 1.58 3.71 -6.50
CA HIS A 43 0.19 3.37 -6.79
C HIS A 43 -0.56 3.04 -5.49
N VAL A 44 -1.74 3.63 -5.32
CA VAL A 44 -2.56 3.40 -4.13
C VAL A 44 -3.69 2.43 -4.48
N GLY A 45 -3.71 1.30 -3.78
CA GLY A 45 -4.74 0.29 -3.95
C GLY A 45 -5.41 -0.08 -2.64
N CYS A 46 -6.48 -0.86 -2.71
CA CYS A 46 -7.22 -1.26 -1.51
C CYS A 46 -6.72 -2.59 -0.95
N CYS A 47 -6.97 -2.78 0.35
CA CYS A 47 -6.47 -3.94 1.09
C CYS A 47 -7.18 -5.25 0.72
N ASP A 48 -6.67 -6.35 1.26
CA ASP A 48 -7.23 -7.67 0.99
C ASP A 48 -8.63 -7.88 1.58
N ASP A 49 -9.04 -7.04 2.54
CA ASP A 49 -10.40 -7.10 3.09
C ASP A 49 -11.37 -6.25 2.29
N SER A 50 -10.89 -5.52 1.30
CA SER A 50 -11.73 -4.79 0.37
C SER A 50 -12.26 -5.74 -0.71
N PRO A 51 -13.43 -5.45 -1.30
CA PRO A 51 -14.00 -6.36 -2.31
C PRO A 51 -13.09 -6.61 -3.50
N ASN A 52 -12.33 -5.62 -3.94
CA ASN A 52 -11.55 -5.71 -5.18
C ASN A 52 -10.06 -6.00 -4.98
N ARG A 53 -9.52 -5.85 -3.79
CA ARG A 53 -8.12 -6.18 -3.46
C ARG A 53 -7.11 -5.63 -4.48
N HIS A 54 -7.23 -4.35 -4.81
CA HIS A 54 -6.42 -3.75 -5.86
C HIS A 54 -4.93 -3.68 -5.54
N ALA A 55 -4.55 -3.56 -4.25
CA ALA A 55 -3.14 -3.55 -3.89
C ALA A 55 -2.49 -4.89 -4.23
N ARG A 56 -3.16 -5.99 -3.94
CA ARG A 56 -2.66 -7.32 -4.29
C ARG A 56 -2.64 -7.53 -5.81
N ALA A 57 -3.67 -7.07 -6.50
CA ALA A 57 -3.74 -7.20 -7.95
C ALA A 57 -2.63 -6.42 -8.65
N HIS A 58 -2.19 -5.29 -8.06
CA HIS A 58 -1.11 -4.48 -8.61
C HIS A 58 0.26 -5.12 -8.39
N ALA A 59 0.41 -5.97 -7.38
CA ALA A 59 1.71 -6.55 -7.03
C ALA A 59 2.28 -7.39 -8.16
N SER A 60 3.60 -7.32 -8.33
CA SER A 60 4.32 -8.08 -9.35
C SER A 60 5.77 -8.27 -8.87
N ALA A 61 6.59 -8.91 -9.68
CA ALA A 61 8.01 -9.12 -9.35
C ALA A 61 8.77 -7.80 -9.14
N GLU A 62 8.38 -6.75 -9.86
CA GLU A 62 9.01 -5.43 -9.72
C GLU A 62 8.26 -4.51 -8.76
N HIS A 63 7.08 -4.92 -8.30
CA HIS A 63 6.22 -4.14 -7.40
C HIS A 63 5.73 -5.01 -6.24
N PRO A 64 6.66 -5.63 -5.47
CA PRO A 64 6.23 -6.62 -4.48
C PRO A 64 5.85 -6.06 -3.12
N ILE A 65 6.26 -4.83 -2.78
CA ILE A 65 6.13 -4.32 -1.41
C ILE A 65 5.12 -3.19 -1.34
N ILE A 66 4.19 -3.32 -0.37
CA ILE A 66 3.23 -2.27 -0.06
C ILE A 66 3.45 -1.77 1.37
N ARG A 67 2.92 -0.58 1.65
CA ARG A 67 2.87 -0.03 3.00
C ARG A 67 1.44 0.41 3.30
N SER A 68 1.01 0.19 4.53
CA SER A 68 -0.29 0.69 4.96
C SER A 68 -0.29 2.22 4.98
N LEU A 69 -1.39 2.81 4.54
CA LEU A 69 -1.61 4.26 4.65
C LEU A 69 -2.55 4.60 5.80
N GLU A 70 -3.03 3.62 6.53
CA GLU A 70 -3.97 3.85 7.63
C GLU A 70 -3.27 4.51 8.81
N GLU A 71 -3.98 5.39 9.50
CA GLU A 71 -3.44 6.11 10.64
C GLU A 71 -3.03 5.14 11.75
N GLY A 72 -1.83 5.35 12.28
CA GLY A 72 -1.30 4.49 13.33
C GLY A 72 -0.66 3.20 12.84
N GLU A 73 -0.66 2.97 11.52
CA GLU A 73 -0.06 1.76 10.94
C GLU A 73 1.18 2.13 10.15
N ASP A 74 2.30 1.51 10.50
CA ASP A 74 3.58 1.78 9.84
C ASP A 74 4.19 0.50 9.24
N TRP A 75 3.41 -0.56 9.15
CA TRP A 75 3.90 -1.82 8.63
C TRP A 75 3.88 -1.86 7.11
N CYS A 76 4.79 -2.67 6.58
CA CYS A 76 4.89 -2.98 5.16
C CYS A 76 4.73 -4.48 4.96
N TYR A 77 4.46 -4.87 3.73
CA TYR A 77 4.28 -6.28 3.40
C TYR A 77 4.84 -6.56 2.02
N CYS A 78 5.59 -7.66 1.91
CA CYS A 78 6.11 -8.14 0.63
C CYS A 78 5.24 -9.29 0.14
N PHE A 79 4.52 -9.09 -0.94
CA PHE A 79 3.66 -10.14 -1.50
C PHE A 79 4.47 -11.29 -2.10
N ALA A 80 5.68 -11.01 -2.58
CA ALA A 80 6.51 -12.05 -3.19
C ALA A 80 7.04 -13.05 -2.16
N ASP A 81 7.46 -12.56 -0.99
CA ASP A 81 8.02 -13.39 0.06
C ASP A 81 7.03 -13.67 1.20
N ASP A 82 5.83 -13.09 1.13
CA ASP A 82 4.79 -13.25 2.14
C ASP A 82 5.30 -12.90 3.54
N VAL A 83 5.88 -11.71 3.66
CA VAL A 83 6.55 -11.24 4.88
C VAL A 83 6.09 -9.83 5.22
N GLY A 84 5.68 -9.63 6.48
CA GLY A 84 5.42 -8.30 7.03
C GLY A 84 6.69 -7.75 7.68
N MET A 85 6.88 -6.43 7.59
CA MET A 85 8.08 -5.79 8.13
C MET A 85 7.84 -4.31 8.32
N ARG A 86 8.74 -3.66 9.05
CA ARG A 86 8.82 -2.21 9.11
C ARG A 86 10.01 -1.74 8.32
N ILE A 87 9.84 -0.64 7.58
CA ILE A 87 10.91 -0.08 6.75
C ILE A 87 11.10 1.38 7.19
N PRO A 88 12.02 1.63 8.14
CA PRO A 88 12.20 2.98 8.70
C PRO A 88 12.59 4.05 7.69
N GLN A 89 13.12 3.66 6.53
CA GLN A 89 13.50 4.61 5.48
C GLN A 89 12.29 5.29 4.84
N VAL A 90 11.11 4.66 4.94
CA VAL A 90 9.88 5.25 4.40
C VAL A 90 9.32 6.20 5.46
N LYS A 91 9.29 7.50 5.15
CA LYS A 91 8.93 8.55 6.08
C LYS A 91 7.63 9.23 5.68
N GLY A 92 7.04 9.91 6.65
CA GLY A 92 5.89 10.76 6.43
C GLY A 92 4.58 10.12 6.84
N ARG A 93 3.52 10.87 6.62
CA ARG A 93 2.15 10.45 6.89
C ARG A 93 1.28 10.88 5.73
N THR A 94 0.23 10.14 5.49
CA THR A 94 -0.70 10.43 4.40
C THR A 94 -2.08 10.70 4.98
N ARG A 95 -2.69 11.81 4.57
CA ARG A 95 -4.11 12.06 4.86
C ARG A 95 -4.92 11.23 3.88
N ILE A 96 -5.80 10.40 4.43
CA ILE A 96 -6.66 9.54 3.62
C ILE A 96 -8.12 9.93 3.82
N PRO A 97 -8.99 9.74 2.82
CA PRO A 97 -10.41 10.00 2.99
C PRO A 97 -11.05 8.94 3.87
N PRO A 98 -12.24 9.21 4.42
CA PRO A 98 -12.99 8.17 5.12
C PRO A 98 -13.23 6.98 4.21
N SER A 99 -13.18 5.78 4.79
CA SER A 99 -13.47 4.58 4.02
C SER A 99 -14.94 4.54 3.62
N PRO A 100 -15.27 4.31 2.33
CA PRO A 100 -16.66 4.19 1.92
C PRO A 100 -17.36 2.97 2.49
N MET A 101 -16.64 2.06 3.12
CA MET A 101 -17.21 0.86 3.73
C MET A 101 -17.40 0.99 5.24
N LEU A 102 -17.05 2.11 5.83
CA LEU A 102 -17.17 2.33 7.28
C LEU A 102 -18.20 3.38 7.61
#